data_a948f4c9a0af3d4085ea2455b91a3663
#
_entry.id   a948f4c9a0af3d4085ea2455b91a3663
#
_cell.length_a   1.000
_cell.length_b   1.000
_cell.length_c   1.000
_cell.angle_alpha   90.00
_cell.angle_beta   90.00
_cell.angle_gamma   90.00
#
_symmetry.space_group_name_H-M   'P 1'
#
loop_
_entity.id
_entity.type
_entity.pdbx_description
1 polymer ?
#
loop_
_entity_poly.entity_id
_entity_poly.type
_entity_poly.pdbx_seq_one_letter_code
_entity_poly.pdbx_strand_id
1 'polypeptide(L)'
;RLVAFDAVREGWAESLVHERRLALLQARATLPSGDPIVVPRPSYDPTHGHATARLDLMTGQRAGRPWLTLSARPAYHDLLDPAQGYQAGAAINFFQLSLSRAENGALRFERLTPVDITSLSPREPLLKARSWRVAMHIRRDPFERHDANRHVGTELRGGPGWAWHLDSQGHTLGYTFVDNHAQWDRGRSDKPWALGSGLASGLLWSASPRWSAQVEGYARAYLASQPEEWGWTAQVRWHPHRAWSVQGLIQSMHRDGQGQIRTWGLGLVRHW
;
A
#
# COMPACT_ATOMS: atom_id res chain seq x y z
N ARG A 1 2.24 14.93 28.98
CA ARG A 1 1.61 14.54 27.70
C ARG A 1 0.59 13.44 27.88
N LEU A 2 0.86 12.36 28.63
CA LEU A 2 -0.09 11.26 28.90
C LEU A 2 -1.38 11.74 29.56
N VAL A 3 -1.29 12.55 30.61
CA VAL A 3 -2.48 13.11 31.29
C VAL A 3 -3.37 13.91 30.33
N ALA A 4 -2.78 14.68 29.42
CA ALA A 4 -3.56 15.42 28.43
C ALA A 4 -4.21 14.48 27.37
N PHE A 5 -3.53 13.42 27.00
CA PHE A 5 -4.05 12.40 26.07
C PHE A 5 -5.22 11.63 26.71
N ASP A 6 -5.04 11.15 27.95
CA ASP A 6 -6.09 10.42 28.67
C ASP A 6 -7.30 11.30 28.94
N ALA A 7 -7.10 12.58 29.27
CA ALA A 7 -8.16 13.54 29.46
C ALA A 7 -9.06 13.72 28.23
N VAL A 8 -8.44 13.82 27.05
CA VAL A 8 -9.19 13.93 25.80
C VAL A 8 -9.89 12.62 25.45
N ARG A 9 -9.22 11.49 25.66
CA ARG A 9 -9.77 10.16 25.34
C ARG A 9 -10.94 9.77 26.24
N GLU A 10 -10.86 10.11 27.52
CA GLU A 10 -11.83 9.69 28.53
C GLU A 10 -12.82 10.79 28.92
N GLY A 11 -12.70 11.98 28.33
CA GLY A 11 -13.61 13.11 28.60
C GLY A 11 -13.51 13.65 30.00
N TRP A 12 -12.29 13.73 30.59
CA TRP A 12 -12.11 14.21 31.95
C TRP A 12 -12.53 15.68 32.11
N ALA A 13 -13.12 16.00 33.26
CA ALA A 13 -13.38 17.38 33.62
C ALA A 13 -12.08 18.20 33.73
N GLU A 14 -12.09 19.45 33.30
CA GLU A 14 -10.93 20.33 33.29
C GLU A 14 -10.27 20.47 34.67
N SER A 15 -11.04 20.50 35.71
CA SER A 15 -10.58 20.52 37.09
C SER A 15 -9.72 19.30 37.46
N LEU A 16 -10.13 18.10 37.04
CA LEU A 16 -9.37 16.85 37.24
C LEU A 16 -8.05 16.84 36.47
N VAL A 17 -8.08 17.36 35.23
CA VAL A 17 -6.87 17.52 34.43
C VAL A 17 -5.87 18.43 35.10
N HIS A 18 -6.34 19.57 35.62
CA HIS A 18 -5.53 20.55 36.32
C HIS A 18 -4.91 19.94 37.61
N GLU A 19 -5.72 19.29 38.43
CA GLU A 19 -5.29 18.64 39.67
C GLU A 19 -4.17 17.59 39.39
N ARG A 20 -4.41 16.70 38.44
CA ARG A 20 -3.42 15.67 38.07
C ARG A 20 -2.15 16.26 37.50
N ARG A 21 -2.24 17.33 36.68
CA ARG A 21 -1.04 18.01 36.18
C ARG A 21 -0.26 18.68 37.31
N LEU A 22 -0.93 19.32 38.27
CA LEU A 22 -0.29 19.95 39.41
C LEU A 22 0.41 18.90 40.28
N ALA A 23 -0.25 17.80 40.60
CA ALA A 23 0.33 16.69 41.34
C ALA A 23 1.62 16.12 40.69
N LEU A 24 1.59 15.94 39.36
CA LEU A 24 2.78 15.50 38.62
C LEU A 24 3.91 16.53 38.62
N LEU A 25 3.58 17.81 38.50
CA LEU A 25 4.58 18.89 38.60
C LEU A 25 5.22 18.96 39.97
N GLN A 26 4.41 18.83 41.04
CA GLN A 26 4.91 18.75 42.40
C GLN A 26 5.79 17.54 42.63
N ALA A 27 5.35 16.35 42.22
CA ALA A 27 6.17 15.14 42.29
C ALA A 27 7.49 15.29 41.50
N ARG A 28 7.47 15.91 40.33
CA ARG A 28 8.69 16.20 39.57
C ARG A 28 9.61 17.18 40.26
N ALA A 29 9.09 18.17 40.94
CA ALA A 29 9.87 19.19 41.64
C ALA A 29 10.68 18.60 42.83
N THR A 30 10.26 17.45 43.36
CA THR A 30 10.96 16.73 44.44
C THR A 30 12.08 15.79 43.93
N LEU A 31 12.09 15.52 42.61
CA LEU A 31 13.11 14.66 42.01
C LEU A 31 14.36 15.46 41.65
N PRO A 32 15.54 14.89 41.84
CA PRO A 32 16.77 15.53 41.40
C PRO A 32 16.79 15.76 39.88
N SER A 33 17.56 16.75 39.46
CA SER A 33 17.79 16.97 38.04
C SER A 33 18.43 15.71 37.45
N GLY A 34 17.74 15.07 36.50
CA GLY A 34 18.32 13.96 35.75
C GLY A 34 19.33 14.46 34.71
N ASP A 35 20.12 13.57 34.20
CA ASP A 35 20.99 13.86 33.07
C ASP A 35 20.21 14.40 31.88
N PRO A 36 20.79 15.30 31.08
CA PRO A 36 20.16 15.79 29.85
C PRO A 36 19.75 14.64 28.97
N ILE A 37 18.47 14.62 28.54
CA ILE A 37 18.01 13.63 27.57
C ILE A 37 18.70 13.93 26.23
N VAL A 38 19.68 13.09 25.89
CA VAL A 38 20.28 13.13 24.56
C VAL A 38 19.33 12.43 23.59
N VAL A 39 18.66 13.19 22.76
CA VAL A 39 17.85 12.63 21.68
C VAL A 39 18.83 12.23 20.57
N PRO A 40 19.04 10.93 20.30
CA PRO A 40 19.91 10.52 19.21
C PRO A 40 19.34 11.05 17.89
N ARG A 41 20.19 11.51 17.00
CA ARG A 41 19.77 11.83 15.64
C ARG A 41 19.18 10.56 15.01
N PRO A 42 18.06 10.66 14.28
CA PRO A 42 17.53 9.53 13.53
C PRO A 42 18.63 8.94 12.65
N SER A 43 18.75 7.62 12.63
CA SER A 43 19.73 6.92 11.80
C SER A 43 19.49 7.14 10.30
N TYR A 44 18.33 7.67 9.95
CA TYR A 44 17.89 7.92 8.58
C TYR A 44 17.47 9.38 8.41
N ASP A 45 18.28 10.12 7.68
CA ASP A 45 17.94 11.46 7.23
C ASP A 45 17.08 11.33 5.95
N PRO A 46 15.91 12.00 5.82
CA PRO A 46 15.11 12.00 4.61
C PRO A 46 15.88 12.38 3.34
N THR A 47 16.91 13.20 3.48
CA THR A 47 17.78 13.60 2.36
C THR A 47 18.64 12.44 1.82
N HIS A 48 18.80 11.36 2.59
CA HIS A 48 19.54 10.16 2.20
C HIS A 48 18.64 9.07 1.62
N GLY A 49 17.35 9.30 1.51
CA GLY A 49 16.38 8.40 0.88
C GLY A 49 16.64 8.17 -0.61
N HIS A 50 15.90 7.26 -1.21
CA HIS A 50 15.89 7.11 -2.67
C HIS A 50 15.22 8.33 -3.33
N ALA A 51 15.52 8.58 -4.59
CA ALA A 51 14.82 9.60 -5.36
C ALA A 51 13.35 9.17 -5.61
N THR A 52 12.45 10.14 -5.79
CA THR A 52 11.00 9.89 -5.79
C THR A 52 10.45 9.45 -7.14
N ALA A 53 11.09 9.84 -8.24
CA ALA A 53 10.71 9.38 -9.56
C ALA A 53 11.20 7.95 -9.81
N ARG A 54 10.37 7.12 -10.51
CA ARG A 54 10.66 5.71 -10.69
C ARG A 54 10.27 5.23 -12.09
N LEU A 55 11.11 4.37 -12.65
CA LEU A 55 10.85 3.59 -13.86
C LEU A 55 10.94 2.11 -13.52
N ASP A 56 9.95 1.33 -13.93
CA ASP A 56 9.89 -0.11 -13.75
C ASP A 56 9.82 -0.79 -15.11
N LEU A 57 10.68 -1.77 -15.36
CA LEU A 57 10.57 -2.66 -16.49
C LEU A 57 10.36 -4.08 -15.95
N MET A 58 9.23 -4.69 -16.29
CA MET A 58 8.89 -6.05 -15.86
C MET A 58 8.61 -6.94 -17.06
N THR A 59 9.09 -8.18 -16.98
CA THR A 59 8.83 -9.23 -17.96
C THR A 59 8.47 -10.54 -17.27
N GLY A 60 7.70 -11.39 -17.95
CA GLY A 60 7.24 -12.67 -17.41
C GLY A 60 6.12 -13.27 -18.24
N GLN A 61 5.15 -13.86 -17.55
CA GLN A 61 3.96 -14.42 -18.18
C GLN A 61 2.68 -13.96 -17.47
N ARG A 62 1.62 -13.72 -18.25
CA ARG A 62 0.27 -13.48 -17.78
C ARG A 62 -0.69 -14.38 -18.54
N ALA A 63 -1.48 -15.19 -17.83
CA ALA A 63 -2.39 -16.19 -18.43
C ALA A 63 -1.68 -17.12 -19.44
N GLY A 64 -0.44 -17.53 -19.16
CA GLY A 64 0.35 -18.40 -20.04
C GLY A 64 1.01 -17.71 -21.24
N ARG A 65 0.82 -16.38 -21.43
CA ARG A 65 1.40 -15.61 -22.53
C ARG A 65 2.54 -14.73 -22.06
N PRO A 66 3.57 -14.49 -22.91
CA PRO A 66 4.63 -13.54 -22.60
C PRO A 66 4.05 -12.16 -22.28
N TRP A 67 4.59 -11.54 -21.24
CA TRP A 67 4.15 -10.24 -20.75
C TRP A 67 5.35 -9.33 -20.51
N LEU A 68 5.27 -8.12 -21.01
CA LEU A 68 6.24 -7.05 -20.80
C LEU A 68 5.49 -5.77 -20.43
N THR A 69 5.92 -5.11 -19.36
CA THR A 69 5.33 -3.85 -18.93
C THR A 69 6.44 -2.85 -18.59
N LEU A 70 6.25 -1.63 -19.06
CA LEU A 70 7.01 -0.46 -18.69
C LEU A 70 6.11 0.47 -17.87
N SER A 71 6.54 0.84 -16.66
CA SER A 71 5.81 1.77 -15.80
C SER A 71 6.68 2.94 -15.40
N ALA A 72 6.11 4.13 -15.39
CA ALA A 72 6.76 5.34 -14.91
C ALA A 72 5.91 6.02 -13.84
N ARG A 73 6.55 6.48 -12.78
CA ARG A 73 5.96 7.23 -11.68
C ARG A 73 6.79 8.48 -11.43
N PRO A 74 6.21 9.68 -11.48
CA PRO A 74 6.98 10.92 -11.34
C PRO A 74 7.38 11.23 -9.90
N ALA A 75 6.62 10.75 -8.89
CA ALA A 75 6.85 11.15 -7.51
C ALA A 75 6.44 10.10 -6.48
N TYR A 76 7.07 10.19 -5.32
CA TYR A 76 6.80 9.54 -4.05
C TYR A 76 7.30 8.10 -3.88
N HIS A 77 6.67 7.33 -3.03
CA HIS A 77 7.20 6.13 -2.40
C HIS A 77 6.13 5.04 -2.30
N ASP A 78 6.46 3.79 -2.53
CA ASP A 78 5.57 2.66 -2.26
C ASP A 78 6.09 1.81 -1.08
N LEU A 79 5.25 0.89 -0.60
CA LEU A 79 5.56 0.05 0.57
C LEU A 79 6.81 -0.83 0.40
N LEU A 80 7.22 -1.11 -0.84
CA LEU A 80 8.37 -1.96 -1.17
C LEU A 80 9.61 -1.16 -1.57
N ASP A 81 9.53 0.16 -1.72
CA ASP A 81 10.70 0.99 -1.98
C ASP A 81 11.63 0.99 -0.75
N PRO A 82 12.92 1.30 -0.90
CA PRO A 82 13.84 1.40 0.25
C PRO A 82 13.28 2.32 1.33
N ALA A 83 13.05 1.79 2.53
CA ALA A 83 12.37 2.52 3.61
C ALA A 83 13.20 3.68 4.20
N GLN A 84 14.49 3.78 3.87
CA GLN A 84 15.38 4.83 4.38
C GLN A 84 14.88 6.22 3.97
N GLY A 85 14.72 7.10 4.94
CA GLY A 85 14.27 8.47 4.72
C GLY A 85 12.75 8.64 4.55
N TYR A 86 11.98 7.56 4.61
CA TYR A 86 10.53 7.56 4.49
C TYR A 86 9.86 6.99 5.74
N GLN A 87 8.60 7.34 5.93
CA GLN A 87 7.82 6.78 7.02
C GLN A 87 7.47 5.33 6.73
N ALA A 88 7.86 4.41 7.61
CA ALA A 88 7.52 3.00 7.50
C ALA A 88 5.99 2.79 7.43
N GLY A 89 5.54 1.93 6.53
CA GLY A 89 4.11 1.65 6.34
C GLY A 89 3.32 2.71 5.59
N ALA A 90 3.94 3.79 5.13
CA ALA A 90 3.29 4.78 4.28
C ALA A 90 3.66 4.54 2.80
N ALA A 91 2.67 4.63 1.93
CA ALA A 91 2.88 4.65 0.48
C ALA A 91 2.04 5.76 -0.15
N ILE A 92 2.64 6.51 -1.05
CA ILE A 92 1.98 7.57 -1.78
C ILE A 92 2.45 7.50 -3.23
N ASN A 93 1.56 7.17 -4.15
CA ASN A 93 1.82 7.14 -5.58
C ASN A 93 0.87 8.10 -6.30
N PHE A 94 1.41 8.94 -7.16
CA PHE A 94 0.63 9.79 -8.03
C PHE A 94 1.06 9.60 -9.50
N PHE A 95 0.07 9.60 -10.38
CA PHE A 95 0.24 9.60 -11.84
C PHE A 95 1.17 8.50 -12.38
N GLN A 96 1.13 7.31 -11.78
CA GLN A 96 1.87 6.18 -12.33
C GLN A 96 1.22 5.72 -13.63
N LEU A 97 1.96 5.79 -14.73
CA LEU A 97 1.55 5.27 -16.04
C LEU A 97 2.23 3.92 -16.28
N SER A 98 1.45 2.95 -16.76
CA SER A 98 1.95 1.64 -17.20
C SER A 98 1.53 1.38 -18.63
N LEU A 99 2.51 0.93 -19.41
CA LEU A 99 2.33 0.49 -20.79
C LEU A 99 2.71 -0.99 -20.88
N SER A 100 1.97 -1.78 -21.63
CA SER A 100 2.29 -3.18 -21.91
C SER A 100 2.58 -3.41 -23.39
N ARG A 101 3.38 -4.42 -23.69
CA ARG A 101 3.63 -4.85 -25.06
C ARG A 101 2.45 -5.72 -25.53
N ALA A 102 1.84 -5.32 -26.63
CA ALA A 102 0.83 -6.09 -27.31
C ALA A 102 1.42 -7.24 -28.16
N GLU A 103 0.58 -8.18 -28.61
CA GLU A 103 1.01 -9.31 -29.44
C GLU A 103 1.69 -8.87 -30.75
N ASN A 104 1.26 -7.76 -31.34
CA ASN A 104 1.86 -7.15 -32.54
C ASN A 104 3.15 -6.35 -32.27
N GLY A 105 3.67 -6.37 -31.04
CA GLY A 105 4.86 -5.66 -30.61
C GLY A 105 4.69 -4.19 -30.25
N ALA A 106 3.52 -3.59 -30.50
CA ALA A 106 3.25 -2.21 -30.16
C ALA A 106 3.10 -2.03 -28.64
N LEU A 107 3.49 -0.87 -28.11
CA LEU A 107 3.20 -0.47 -26.75
C LEU A 107 1.75 0.00 -26.66
N ARG A 108 1.04 -0.49 -25.66
CA ARG A 108 -0.35 -0.14 -25.37
C ARG A 108 -0.51 0.35 -23.96
N PHE A 109 -1.45 1.26 -23.77
CA PHE A 109 -1.90 1.66 -22.45
C PHE A 109 -2.38 0.43 -21.66
N GLU A 110 -1.88 0.26 -20.46
CA GLU A 110 -2.30 -0.81 -19.53
C GLU A 110 -3.02 -0.23 -18.32
N ARG A 111 -2.42 0.80 -17.69
CA ARG A 111 -2.96 1.43 -16.48
C ARG A 111 -2.43 2.84 -16.31
N LEU A 112 -3.29 3.72 -15.84
CA LEU A 112 -2.92 4.98 -15.18
C LEU A 112 -3.44 4.91 -13.74
N THR A 113 -2.59 5.21 -12.78
CA THR A 113 -2.94 5.35 -11.38
C THR A 113 -2.83 6.83 -11.00
N PRO A 114 -3.92 7.61 -11.06
CA PRO A 114 -3.90 9.02 -10.67
C PRO A 114 -3.49 9.19 -9.21
N VAL A 115 -3.97 8.31 -8.32
CA VAL A 115 -3.65 8.31 -6.90
C VAL A 115 -3.71 6.89 -6.33
N ASP A 116 -2.75 6.54 -5.49
CA ASP A 116 -2.77 5.34 -4.64
C ASP A 116 -2.03 5.67 -3.34
N ILE A 117 -2.78 5.77 -2.26
CA ILE A 117 -2.26 6.11 -0.95
C ILE A 117 -2.62 4.98 0.02
N THR A 118 -1.64 4.50 0.74
CA THR A 118 -1.80 3.52 1.81
C THR A 118 -1.07 4.01 3.05
N SER A 119 -1.75 4.00 4.17
CA SER A 119 -1.19 4.30 5.48
C SER A 119 -1.38 3.11 6.40
N LEU A 120 -0.33 2.36 6.64
CA LEU A 120 -0.27 1.31 7.65
C LEU A 120 0.23 1.93 8.95
N SER A 121 -0.68 2.18 9.87
CA SER A 121 -0.38 2.72 11.20
C SER A 121 -0.57 1.61 12.23
N PRO A 122 0.52 0.99 12.71
CA PRO A 122 0.43 -0.11 13.67
C PRO A 122 -0.27 0.32 14.95
N ARG A 123 -1.14 -0.54 15.44
CA ARG A 123 -1.84 -0.34 16.70
C ARG A 123 -0.92 -0.72 17.85
N GLU A 124 -0.73 0.22 18.74
CA GLU A 124 0.00 0.05 19.98
C GLU A 124 -0.96 0.11 21.17
N PRO A 125 -0.58 -0.40 22.35
CA PRO A 125 -1.41 -0.32 23.54
C PRO A 125 -1.85 1.12 23.88
N LEU A 126 -0.97 2.09 23.65
CA LEU A 126 -1.21 3.51 23.92
C LEU A 126 -1.91 4.22 22.75
N LEU A 127 -1.49 3.95 21.52
CA LEU A 127 -2.02 4.59 20.32
C LEU A 127 -2.79 3.56 19.49
N LYS A 128 -4.12 3.63 19.57
CA LYS A 128 -5.02 2.79 18.76
C LYS A 128 -5.20 3.39 17.36
N ALA A 129 -4.08 3.59 16.66
CA ALA A 129 -4.09 4.18 15.33
C ALA A 129 -4.95 3.37 14.35
N ARG A 130 -5.50 4.05 13.33
CA ARG A 130 -6.23 3.43 12.24
C ARG A 130 -5.41 3.49 10.97
N SER A 131 -5.32 2.38 10.28
CA SER A 131 -4.81 2.32 8.92
C SER A 131 -5.92 2.67 7.94
N TRP A 132 -5.56 3.13 6.75
CA TRP A 132 -6.51 3.41 5.68
C TRP A 132 -5.82 3.34 4.33
N ARG A 133 -6.59 3.13 3.29
CA ARG A 133 -6.11 3.21 1.91
C ARG A 133 -7.15 3.85 1.01
N VAL A 134 -6.70 4.47 -0.09
CA VAL A 134 -7.51 4.95 -1.18
C VAL A 134 -6.71 4.86 -2.48
N ALA A 135 -7.32 4.35 -3.53
CA ALA A 135 -6.69 4.29 -4.84
C ALA A 135 -7.71 4.53 -5.95
N MET A 136 -7.25 5.19 -7.01
CA MET A 136 -7.96 5.33 -8.26
C MET A 136 -7.10 4.75 -9.38
N HIS A 137 -7.69 3.87 -10.18
CA HIS A 137 -7.04 3.31 -11.36
C HIS A 137 -7.92 3.51 -12.58
N ILE A 138 -7.29 3.87 -13.68
CA ILE A 138 -7.87 3.79 -15.02
C ILE A 138 -7.10 2.68 -15.71
N ARG A 139 -7.74 1.55 -15.99
CA ARG A 139 -7.03 0.36 -16.45
C ARG A 139 -7.84 -0.47 -17.46
N ARG A 140 -7.12 -1.27 -18.24
CA ARG A 140 -7.74 -2.32 -19.03
C ARG A 140 -8.19 -3.47 -18.15
N ASP A 141 -9.35 -4.06 -18.43
CA ASP A 141 -9.83 -5.23 -17.71
C ASP A 141 -8.88 -6.42 -17.99
N PRO A 142 -8.23 -7.00 -16.96
CA PRO A 142 -7.31 -8.11 -17.16
C PRO A 142 -8.01 -9.41 -17.57
N PHE A 143 -9.32 -9.55 -17.34
CA PHE A 143 -10.09 -10.74 -17.68
C PHE A 143 -10.59 -10.75 -19.14
N GLU A 144 -10.51 -9.65 -19.85
CA GLU A 144 -10.82 -9.63 -21.27
C GLU A 144 -9.72 -10.31 -22.08
N ARG A 145 -10.08 -11.39 -22.76
CA ARG A 145 -9.14 -12.26 -23.49
C ARG A 145 -8.66 -11.70 -24.83
N HIS A 146 -9.42 -10.82 -25.45
CA HIS A 146 -9.10 -10.28 -26.79
C HIS A 146 -8.51 -8.88 -26.67
N ASP A 147 -7.23 -8.76 -27.01
CA ASP A 147 -6.47 -7.52 -26.93
C ASP A 147 -7.05 -6.34 -27.69
N ALA A 148 -7.72 -6.63 -28.84
CA ALA A 148 -8.28 -5.58 -29.68
C ALA A 148 -9.47 -4.83 -29.05
N ASN A 149 -10.22 -5.49 -28.17
CA ASN A 149 -11.48 -4.99 -27.61
C ASN A 149 -11.44 -4.76 -26.10
N ARG A 150 -10.26 -4.78 -25.47
CA ARG A 150 -10.15 -4.53 -24.04
C ARG A 150 -10.61 -3.13 -23.69
N HIS A 151 -11.72 -3.05 -23.00
CA HIS A 151 -12.25 -1.79 -22.52
C HIS A 151 -11.36 -1.19 -21.42
N VAL A 152 -11.37 0.12 -21.35
CA VAL A 152 -10.71 0.86 -20.29
C VAL A 152 -11.77 1.29 -19.28
N GLY A 153 -11.66 0.77 -18.08
CA GLY A 153 -12.53 1.11 -16.95
C GLY A 153 -11.83 1.97 -15.92
N THR A 154 -12.61 2.65 -15.11
CA THR A 154 -12.18 3.37 -13.93
C THR A 154 -12.54 2.57 -12.69
N GLU A 155 -11.61 2.47 -11.76
CA GLU A 155 -11.74 1.76 -10.50
C GLU A 155 -11.38 2.70 -9.36
N LEU A 156 -12.25 2.78 -8.36
CA LEU A 156 -11.99 3.40 -7.08
C LEU A 156 -12.02 2.32 -6.02
N ARG A 157 -11.01 2.27 -5.18
CA ARG A 157 -10.99 1.37 -4.04
C ARG A 157 -10.47 2.07 -2.80
N GLY A 158 -10.92 1.61 -1.64
CA GLY A 158 -10.39 2.13 -0.39
C GLY A 158 -11.23 1.77 0.80
N GLY A 159 -10.71 2.11 1.97
CA GLY A 159 -11.40 1.90 3.22
C GLY A 159 -10.50 1.99 4.43
N PRO A 160 -11.10 1.94 5.61
CA PRO A 160 -10.39 1.86 6.87
C PRO A 160 -9.77 0.49 7.07
N GLY A 161 -8.76 0.43 7.93
CA GLY A 161 -8.10 -0.81 8.26
C GLY A 161 -7.32 -0.74 9.57
N TRP A 162 -6.60 -1.80 9.82
CA TRP A 162 -5.79 -1.98 11.01
C TRP A 162 -4.47 -2.64 10.63
N ALA A 163 -3.41 -2.28 11.32
CA ALA A 163 -2.11 -2.90 11.19
C ALA A 163 -1.52 -3.23 12.57
N TRP A 164 -0.66 -4.23 12.62
CA TRP A 164 0.01 -4.69 13.83
C TRP A 164 1.43 -5.10 13.52
N HIS A 165 2.36 -4.82 14.41
CA HIS A 165 3.66 -5.48 14.41
C HIS A 165 3.50 -6.95 14.80
N LEU A 166 4.03 -7.86 14.00
CA LEU A 166 3.98 -9.29 14.24
C LEU A 166 5.25 -9.83 14.90
N ASP A 167 6.30 -9.02 14.93
CA ASP A 167 7.55 -9.34 15.62
C ASP A 167 7.98 -8.18 16.54
N SER A 168 8.82 -8.48 17.51
CA SER A 168 9.32 -7.51 18.51
C SER A 168 10.25 -6.44 17.93
N GLN A 169 10.80 -6.67 16.75
CA GLN A 169 11.72 -5.75 16.08
C GLN A 169 10.98 -4.79 15.12
N GLY A 170 9.68 -5.05 14.88
CA GLY A 170 8.85 -4.24 13.99
C GLY A 170 9.14 -4.42 12.49
N HIS A 171 9.82 -5.51 12.12
CA HIS A 171 10.16 -5.80 10.74
C HIS A 171 9.00 -6.33 9.92
N THR A 172 8.00 -6.90 10.58
CA THR A 172 6.83 -7.49 9.94
C THR A 172 5.57 -6.80 10.40
N LEU A 173 4.82 -6.22 9.45
CA LEU A 173 3.49 -5.68 9.67
C LEU A 173 2.45 -6.63 9.08
N GLY A 174 1.53 -7.11 9.92
CA GLY A 174 0.26 -7.67 9.46
C GLY A 174 -0.77 -6.55 9.33
N TYR A 175 -1.62 -6.61 8.31
CA TYR A 175 -2.67 -5.62 8.14
C TYR A 175 -3.94 -6.20 7.52
N THR A 176 -5.05 -5.52 7.76
CA THR A 176 -6.33 -5.81 7.10
C THR A 176 -7.09 -4.50 6.82
N PHE A 177 -7.84 -4.49 5.72
CA PHE A 177 -8.69 -3.39 5.31
C PHE A 177 -10.10 -3.87 5.02
N VAL A 178 -11.09 -3.05 5.33
CA VAL A 178 -12.37 -3.10 4.62
C VAL A 178 -12.11 -2.55 3.21
N ASP A 179 -12.34 -3.34 2.19
CA ASP A 179 -11.97 -3.03 0.82
C ASP A 179 -13.22 -2.67 -0.01
N ASN A 180 -13.68 -1.43 0.12
CA ASN A 180 -14.76 -0.92 -0.70
C ASN A 180 -14.27 -0.68 -2.13
N HIS A 181 -15.10 -1.01 -3.09
CA HIS A 181 -14.74 -1.01 -4.50
C HIS A 181 -15.89 -0.45 -5.36
N ALA A 182 -15.58 0.51 -6.20
CA ALA A 182 -16.48 1.02 -7.22
C ALA A 182 -15.77 0.95 -8.57
N GLN A 183 -16.42 0.35 -9.54
CA GLN A 183 -15.89 0.22 -10.89
C GLN A 183 -16.88 0.79 -11.90
N TRP A 184 -16.39 1.52 -12.90
CA TRP A 184 -17.13 2.00 -14.01
C TRP A 184 -16.45 1.58 -15.32
N ASP A 185 -17.18 0.84 -16.15
CA ASP A 185 -16.69 0.33 -17.43
C ASP A 185 -17.84 0.28 -18.45
N ARG A 186 -17.73 1.10 -19.50
CA ARG A 186 -18.73 1.15 -20.58
C ARG A 186 -18.77 -0.10 -21.46
N GLY A 187 -17.72 -0.91 -21.44
CA GLY A 187 -17.68 -2.15 -22.19
C GLY A 187 -18.37 -3.31 -21.49
N ARG A 188 -18.69 -3.19 -20.25
CA ARG A 188 -19.57 -4.10 -19.53
C ARG A 188 -21.01 -3.80 -19.96
N SER A 189 -21.57 -4.64 -20.84
CA SER A 189 -22.98 -4.64 -21.31
C SER A 189 -23.97 -3.70 -20.55
N ASP A 190 -25.11 -4.15 -20.12
CA ASP A 190 -26.22 -3.34 -19.60
C ASP A 190 -25.99 -2.61 -18.26
N LYS A 191 -24.88 -2.91 -17.54
CA LYS A 191 -24.57 -2.32 -16.24
C LYS A 191 -23.13 -1.82 -16.17
N PRO A 192 -22.86 -0.57 -16.55
CA PRO A 192 -21.50 -0.02 -16.56
C PRO A 192 -20.90 0.16 -15.15
N TRP A 193 -21.71 0.12 -14.10
CA TRP A 193 -21.27 0.28 -12.73
C TRP A 193 -21.25 -1.03 -11.96
N ALA A 194 -20.22 -1.24 -11.16
CA ALA A 194 -20.16 -2.29 -10.15
C ALA A 194 -19.73 -1.67 -8.82
N LEU A 195 -20.53 -1.87 -7.78
CA LEU A 195 -20.24 -1.46 -6.41
C LEU A 195 -20.09 -2.71 -5.56
N GLY A 196 -19.02 -2.80 -4.82
CA GLY A 196 -18.74 -3.95 -3.97
C GLY A 196 -18.00 -3.56 -2.70
N SER A 197 -17.92 -4.52 -1.81
CA SER A 197 -17.13 -4.44 -0.60
C SER A 197 -16.56 -5.80 -0.26
N GLY A 198 -15.51 -5.83 0.52
CA GLY A 198 -14.85 -7.04 0.92
C GLY A 198 -13.76 -6.79 1.94
N LEU A 199 -12.84 -7.72 2.00
CA LEU A 199 -11.66 -7.65 2.86
C LEU A 199 -10.40 -7.80 2.03
N ALA A 200 -9.36 -7.10 2.43
CA ALA A 200 -8.01 -7.34 1.95
C ALA A 200 -7.07 -7.41 3.15
N SER A 201 -6.24 -8.44 3.19
CA SER A 201 -5.33 -8.68 4.29
C SER A 201 -3.95 -9.05 3.76
N GLY A 202 -2.91 -8.65 4.47
CA GLY A 202 -1.56 -8.93 4.01
C GLY A 202 -0.50 -8.83 5.08
N LEU A 203 0.71 -9.13 4.63
CA LEU A 203 1.95 -9.04 5.38
C LEU A 203 2.92 -8.15 4.60
N LEU A 204 3.53 -7.21 5.28
CA LEU A 204 4.64 -6.41 4.78
C LEU A 204 5.87 -6.74 5.63
N TRP A 205 6.95 -7.18 4.98
CA TRP A 205 8.20 -7.52 5.62
C TRP A 205 9.34 -6.65 5.10
N SER A 206 10.12 -6.07 6.01
CA SER A 206 11.25 -5.18 5.73
C SER A 206 12.35 -5.34 6.79
N ALA A 207 12.92 -6.55 6.89
CA ALA A 207 13.94 -6.87 7.90
C ALA A 207 15.30 -6.21 7.63
N SER A 208 15.53 -5.69 6.44
CA SER A 208 16.77 -5.00 6.12
C SER A 208 16.55 -3.89 5.09
N PRO A 209 17.45 -2.90 5.01
CA PRO A 209 17.39 -1.88 3.98
C PRO A 209 17.50 -2.42 2.55
N ARG A 210 17.94 -3.69 2.39
CA ARG A 210 18.17 -4.32 1.09
C ARG A 210 17.03 -5.20 0.62
N TRP A 211 16.09 -5.57 1.49
CA TRP A 211 15.03 -6.50 1.14
C TRP A 211 13.69 -6.02 1.67
N SER A 212 12.70 -6.02 0.83
CA SER A 212 11.30 -5.83 1.17
C SER A 212 10.45 -6.88 0.48
N ALA A 213 9.40 -7.34 1.15
CA ALA A 213 8.45 -8.28 0.60
C ALA A 213 7.04 -7.97 1.08
N GLN A 214 6.06 -8.27 0.26
CA GLN A 214 4.64 -8.11 0.58
C GLN A 214 3.86 -9.29 0.03
N VAL A 215 2.90 -9.76 0.81
CA VAL A 215 1.83 -10.65 0.36
C VAL A 215 0.51 -10.01 0.74
N GLU A 216 -0.41 -9.87 -0.19
CA GLU A 216 -1.77 -9.39 0.06
C GLU A 216 -2.77 -10.28 -0.65
N GLY A 217 -3.80 -10.73 0.07
CA GLY A 217 -4.97 -11.40 -0.47
C GLY A 217 -6.21 -10.52 -0.32
N TYR A 218 -7.18 -10.67 -1.21
CA TYR A 218 -8.47 -9.98 -1.14
C TYR A 218 -9.61 -10.87 -1.60
N ALA A 219 -10.80 -10.59 -1.08
CA ALA A 219 -12.06 -11.14 -1.56
C ALA A 219 -13.12 -10.05 -1.54
N ARG A 220 -13.91 -9.93 -2.61
CA ARG A 220 -14.92 -8.89 -2.81
C ARG A 220 -16.21 -9.49 -3.34
N ALA A 221 -17.33 -9.08 -2.76
CA ALA A 221 -18.66 -9.31 -3.28
C ALA A 221 -19.24 -8.00 -3.83
N TYR A 222 -19.98 -8.09 -4.93
CA TYR A 222 -20.55 -6.94 -5.61
C TYR A 222 -22.06 -6.95 -5.52
N LEU A 223 -22.67 -5.75 -5.52
CA LEU A 223 -24.11 -5.57 -5.57
C LEU A 223 -24.68 -5.99 -6.94
N ALA A 224 -25.99 -6.22 -6.99
CA ALA A 224 -26.74 -6.48 -8.22
C ALA A 224 -26.26 -7.70 -9.01
N SER A 225 -25.90 -8.79 -8.33
CA SER A 225 -25.48 -10.07 -8.93
C SER A 225 -24.28 -9.95 -9.89
N GLN A 226 -23.41 -8.99 -9.63
CA GLN A 226 -22.13 -8.90 -10.33
C GLN A 226 -21.19 -10.01 -9.83
N PRO A 227 -20.27 -10.50 -10.70
CA PRO A 227 -19.33 -11.57 -10.34
C PRO A 227 -18.46 -11.22 -9.15
N GLU A 228 -18.31 -12.14 -8.21
CA GLU A 228 -17.37 -12.01 -7.11
C GLU A 228 -15.92 -12.08 -7.60
N GLU A 229 -15.05 -11.39 -6.88
CA GLU A 229 -13.61 -11.38 -7.18
C GLU A 229 -12.81 -11.73 -5.94
N TRP A 230 -11.81 -12.59 -6.10
CA TRP A 230 -10.80 -12.83 -5.10
C TRP A 230 -9.42 -13.02 -5.75
N GLY A 231 -8.40 -12.78 -4.98
CA GLY A 231 -7.05 -12.93 -5.49
C GLY A 231 -6.00 -12.69 -4.44
N TRP A 232 -4.77 -12.87 -4.84
CA TRP A 232 -3.61 -12.58 -4.02
C TRP A 232 -2.43 -12.14 -4.89
N THR A 233 -1.53 -11.37 -4.28
CA THR A 233 -0.28 -10.91 -4.88
C THR A 233 0.84 -11.11 -3.89
N ALA A 234 1.96 -11.67 -4.34
CA ALA A 234 3.21 -11.73 -3.60
C ALA A 234 4.28 -10.98 -4.39
N GLN A 235 5.01 -10.12 -3.72
CA GLN A 235 6.08 -9.33 -4.30
C GLN A 235 7.30 -9.37 -3.39
N VAL A 236 8.47 -9.42 -3.98
CA VAL A 236 9.75 -9.27 -3.29
C VAL A 236 10.60 -8.28 -4.06
N ARG A 237 11.34 -7.45 -3.33
CA ARG A 237 12.24 -6.48 -3.93
C ARG A 237 13.59 -6.51 -3.23
N TRP A 238 14.64 -6.62 -4.03
CA TRP A 238 16.02 -6.54 -3.58
C TRP A 238 16.63 -5.21 -4.03
N HIS A 239 17.23 -4.50 -3.09
CA HIS A 239 17.80 -3.16 -3.25
C HIS A 239 19.34 -3.21 -3.15
N PRO A 240 20.07 -3.56 -4.22
CA PRO A 240 21.54 -3.53 -4.21
C PRO A 240 22.08 -2.11 -4.01
N HIS A 241 21.33 -1.12 -4.45
CA HIS A 241 21.65 0.29 -4.34
C HIS A 241 20.38 1.13 -4.20
N ARG A 242 20.45 2.31 -3.54
CA ARG A 242 19.28 3.19 -3.36
C ARG A 242 18.57 3.62 -4.66
N ALA A 243 19.29 3.62 -5.78
CA ALA A 243 18.74 3.98 -7.08
C ALA A 243 18.25 2.78 -7.91
N TRP A 244 18.52 1.54 -7.48
CA TRP A 244 18.21 0.34 -8.24
C TRP A 244 17.63 -0.75 -7.39
N SER A 245 16.63 -1.44 -7.93
CA SER A 245 16.07 -2.62 -7.30
C SER A 245 15.74 -3.69 -8.35
N VAL A 246 15.80 -4.95 -7.92
CA VAL A 246 15.29 -6.09 -8.68
C VAL A 246 14.00 -6.54 -8.00
N GLN A 247 12.96 -6.77 -8.78
CA GLN A 247 11.62 -7.09 -8.28
C GLN A 247 11.14 -8.43 -8.83
N GLY A 248 10.58 -9.27 -7.96
CA GLY A 248 9.78 -10.44 -8.32
C GLY A 248 8.31 -10.23 -8.00
N LEU A 249 7.43 -10.70 -8.87
CA LEU A 249 5.98 -10.65 -8.71
C LEU A 249 5.38 -12.00 -9.04
N ILE A 250 4.45 -12.45 -8.18
CA ILE A 250 3.50 -13.52 -8.49
C ILE A 250 2.12 -13.04 -8.09
N GLN A 251 1.14 -13.19 -8.97
CA GLN A 251 -0.23 -12.78 -8.74
C GLN A 251 -1.20 -13.81 -9.27
N SER A 252 -2.30 -14.01 -8.55
CA SER A 252 -3.44 -14.78 -9.00
C SER A 252 -4.70 -13.98 -8.75
N MET A 253 -5.55 -13.86 -9.75
CA MET A 253 -6.86 -13.20 -9.67
C MET A 253 -7.92 -14.15 -10.21
N HIS A 254 -9.05 -14.21 -9.55
CA HIS A 254 -10.22 -14.97 -9.97
C HIS A 254 -11.43 -14.06 -10.03
N ARG A 255 -12.25 -14.23 -11.05
CA ARG A 255 -13.57 -13.61 -11.19
C ARG A 255 -14.57 -14.68 -11.60
N ASP A 256 -15.68 -14.78 -10.89
CA ASP A 256 -16.72 -15.77 -11.18
C ASP A 256 -17.20 -15.67 -12.61
N GLY A 257 -17.38 -16.83 -13.24
CA GLY A 257 -17.76 -16.91 -14.64
C GLY A 257 -16.68 -16.58 -15.66
N GLN A 258 -15.56 -15.96 -15.26
CA GLN A 258 -14.43 -15.60 -16.15
C GLN A 258 -13.16 -16.41 -15.88
N GLY A 259 -13.10 -17.10 -14.74
CA GLY A 259 -12.00 -17.99 -14.39
C GLY A 259 -10.83 -17.28 -13.70
N GLN A 260 -9.63 -17.86 -13.81
CA GLN A 260 -8.44 -17.44 -13.11
C GLN A 260 -7.36 -16.91 -14.04
N ILE A 261 -6.73 -15.81 -13.64
CA ILE A 261 -5.54 -15.26 -14.30
C ILE A 261 -4.36 -15.36 -13.33
N ARG A 262 -3.30 -16.01 -13.79
CA ARG A 262 -2.02 -16.06 -13.09
C ARG A 262 -1.00 -15.20 -13.82
N THR A 263 -0.26 -14.42 -13.07
CA THR A 263 0.84 -13.58 -13.57
C THR A 263 2.06 -13.85 -12.72
N TRP A 264 3.21 -13.99 -13.36
CA TRP A 264 4.50 -13.93 -12.69
C TRP A 264 5.47 -13.10 -13.53
N GLY A 265 6.40 -12.45 -12.88
CA GLY A 265 7.38 -11.62 -13.57
C GLY A 265 8.58 -11.27 -12.72
N LEU A 266 9.64 -10.92 -13.42
CA LEU A 266 10.84 -10.32 -12.86
C LEU A 266 11.02 -8.94 -13.47
N GLY A 267 11.54 -8.01 -12.71
CA GLY A 267 11.68 -6.63 -13.16
C GLY A 267 12.87 -5.92 -12.58
N LEU A 268 13.23 -4.84 -13.25
CA LEU A 268 14.24 -3.90 -12.83
C LEU A 268 13.56 -2.58 -12.53
N VAL A 269 13.89 -1.99 -11.40
CA VAL A 269 13.35 -0.72 -10.91
C VAL A 269 14.49 0.28 -10.80
N ARG A 270 14.30 1.48 -11.34
CA ARG A 270 15.23 2.59 -11.21
C ARG A 270 14.55 3.80 -10.58
N HIS A 271 15.20 4.39 -9.58
CA HIS A 271 14.84 5.67 -8.96
C HIS A 271 15.80 6.77 -9.41
N TRP A 272 15.32 8.00 -9.72
CA TRP A 272 16.13 9.17 -10.09
C TRP A 272 15.50 10.48 -9.59
#